data_82b7e1f4fdaa0dcf2cc7596ef2b10d06
#
_entry.id   82b7e1f4fdaa0dcf2cc7596ef2b10d06
#
_cell.length_a   1.000
_cell.length_b   1.000
_cell.length_c   1.000
_cell.angle_alpha   90.00
_cell.angle_beta   90.00
_cell.angle_gamma   90.00
#
_symmetry.space_group_name_H-M   'P 1'
#
loop_
_entity.id
_entity.type
_entity.pdbx_description
1 polymer ?
#
loop_
_entity_poly.entity_id
_entity_poly.type
_entity_poly.pdbx_seq_one_letter_code
_entity_poly.pdbx_strand_id
1 'polypeptide(L)'
;MSSFVKLGTLIRIRTGKLDANASSENGQYPFFTCSKEPLRITSYSYDCECVLVAGNGDLNVKYYDGKFDAYQRTYIIESADKNKLLVKYLYFFLDSYVEVLRTQSIGGVIKYIKLGNLTDAIIPLPSIERQAEIIDCLEKCNVLIDRRHQEMSLIEQAVKSRFIELFGDPVRNPKKWPVVSITEIIRGKVSNGFFSKRDAYRNDGNVQVLGVANIVNRMYSNIEGLPRTNATQAEKEKYRVKYGDMLFCRSSLVAEGIGKASIVPQDTPQNVLFECHVIRLPLDLQKCVPEFVQALSTTPYFRKQVIAQSKTATMTTIGQDGILKAAIILPPVELQQEFLRFVEQTDKSKLCGKMEVAA
;
A
#
# COMPACT_ATOMS: atom_id res chain seq x y z
N MET A 1 26.01 -28.48 3.83
CA MET A 1 25.12 -28.30 2.67
C MET A 1 23.70 -28.63 3.11
N SER A 2 22.72 -27.77 2.81
CA SER A 2 21.32 -28.07 3.15
C SER A 2 20.81 -29.19 2.22
N SER A 3 20.19 -30.21 2.79
CA SER A 3 19.44 -31.21 2.00
C SER A 3 18.07 -30.65 1.63
N PHE A 4 17.56 -30.98 0.44
CA PHE A 4 16.20 -30.64 0.04
C PHE A 4 15.29 -31.83 0.29
N VAL A 5 14.23 -31.65 1.05
CA VAL A 5 13.38 -32.72 1.55
C VAL A 5 11.91 -32.41 1.28
N LYS A 6 11.09 -33.42 0.96
CA LYS A 6 9.63 -33.24 0.87
C LYS A 6 9.05 -32.91 2.24
N LEU A 7 8.30 -31.82 2.31
CA LEU A 7 7.75 -31.29 3.56
C LEU A 7 6.86 -32.31 4.28
N GLY A 8 6.08 -33.09 3.52
CA GLY A 8 5.19 -34.12 4.07
C GLY A 8 5.86 -35.19 4.94
N THR A 9 7.21 -35.36 4.79
CA THR A 9 7.97 -36.32 5.62
C THR A 9 8.40 -35.74 6.98
N LEU A 10 8.26 -34.42 7.16
CA LEU A 10 8.75 -33.68 8.31
C LEU A 10 7.64 -33.13 9.20
N ILE A 11 6.39 -33.24 8.78
CA ILE A 11 5.26 -32.57 9.41
C ILE A 11 4.08 -33.50 9.67
N ARG A 12 3.21 -33.08 10.57
CA ARG A 12 1.87 -33.62 10.78
C ARG A 12 0.87 -32.55 10.39
N ILE A 13 -0.09 -32.87 9.48
CA ILE A 13 -1.12 -31.94 9.02
C ILE A 13 -2.49 -32.46 9.44
N ARG A 14 -3.29 -31.56 9.99
CA ARG A 14 -4.72 -31.74 10.22
C ARG A 14 -5.46 -30.47 9.82
N THR A 15 -6.78 -30.50 9.77
CA THR A 15 -7.61 -29.32 9.53
C THR A 15 -8.41 -29.00 10.79
N GLY A 16 -8.87 -27.76 10.89
CA GLY A 16 -9.89 -27.40 11.85
C GLY A 16 -11.16 -28.21 11.66
N LYS A 17 -12.07 -28.14 12.62
CA LYS A 17 -13.32 -28.93 12.62
C LYS A 17 -14.56 -28.06 12.58
N LEU A 18 -14.46 -26.78 12.92
CA LEU A 18 -15.58 -25.89 13.08
C LEU A 18 -15.97 -25.19 11.77
N ASP A 19 -17.21 -24.72 11.73
CA ASP A 19 -17.65 -23.83 10.65
C ASP A 19 -17.15 -22.39 10.89
N ALA A 20 -17.08 -21.57 9.84
CA ALA A 20 -16.58 -20.20 9.93
C ALA A 20 -17.43 -19.29 10.84
N ASN A 21 -18.70 -19.62 11.01
CA ASN A 21 -19.65 -18.89 11.86
C ASN A 21 -19.58 -19.28 13.36
N ALA A 22 -18.68 -20.18 13.76
CA ALA A 22 -18.51 -20.60 15.17
C ALA A 22 -17.84 -19.52 16.05
N SER A 23 -17.45 -18.37 15.48
CA SER A 23 -16.84 -17.26 16.21
C SER A 23 -17.80 -16.62 17.23
N SER A 24 -17.24 -16.09 18.32
CA SER A 24 -17.96 -15.34 19.36
C SER A 24 -17.20 -14.08 19.72
N GLU A 25 -17.84 -12.91 19.70
CA GLU A 25 -17.22 -11.64 20.05
C GLU A 25 -16.58 -11.63 21.45
N ASN A 26 -17.16 -12.36 22.40
CA ASN A 26 -16.68 -12.47 23.78
C ASN A 26 -15.76 -13.70 24.00
N GLY A 27 -15.25 -14.31 22.94
CA GLY A 27 -14.37 -15.46 23.01
C GLY A 27 -13.04 -15.16 23.69
N GLN A 28 -12.53 -16.12 24.47
CA GLN A 28 -11.22 -15.99 25.15
C GLN A 28 -10.06 -16.51 24.31
N TYR A 29 -10.32 -17.41 23.36
CA TYR A 29 -9.31 -18.07 22.55
C TYR A 29 -9.33 -17.56 21.10
N PRO A 30 -8.19 -17.59 20.38
CA PRO A 30 -8.17 -17.32 18.96
C PRO A 30 -8.95 -18.38 18.18
N PHE A 31 -9.69 -17.94 17.17
CA PHE A 31 -10.34 -18.81 16.19
C PHE A 31 -9.77 -18.51 14.80
N PHE A 32 -8.96 -19.42 14.29
CA PHE A 32 -8.26 -19.26 13.03
C PHE A 32 -9.13 -19.71 11.86
N THR A 33 -9.53 -18.75 11.06
CA THR A 33 -10.19 -18.95 9.77
C THR A 33 -9.22 -18.72 8.61
N CYS A 34 -9.74 -18.63 7.38
CA CYS A 34 -8.94 -18.22 6.23
C CYS A 34 -8.69 -16.71 6.14
N SER A 35 -9.22 -15.90 7.07
CA SER A 35 -8.91 -14.47 7.18
C SER A 35 -7.48 -14.23 7.65
N LYS A 36 -6.90 -13.08 7.36
CA LYS A 36 -5.57 -12.69 7.89
C LYS A 36 -5.59 -12.60 9.42
N GLU A 37 -6.57 -11.90 9.98
CA GLU A 37 -6.73 -11.75 11.42
C GLU A 37 -7.57 -12.90 12.00
N PRO A 38 -7.17 -13.45 13.16
CA PRO A 38 -7.97 -14.45 13.86
C PRO A 38 -9.24 -13.82 14.46
N LEU A 39 -10.32 -14.55 14.43
CA LEU A 39 -11.52 -14.25 15.20
C LEU A 39 -11.36 -14.75 16.65
N ARG A 40 -12.43 -14.69 17.43
CA ARG A 40 -12.50 -15.16 18.81
C ARG A 40 -13.49 -16.31 18.97
N ILE A 41 -13.23 -17.19 19.95
CA ILE A 41 -14.11 -18.31 20.30
C ILE A 41 -14.06 -18.58 21.81
N THR A 42 -15.12 -19.15 22.37
CA THR A 42 -15.26 -19.40 23.82
C THR A 42 -14.55 -20.66 24.31
N SER A 43 -14.29 -21.63 23.43
CA SER A 43 -13.61 -22.89 23.75
C SER A 43 -12.42 -23.12 22.81
N TYR A 44 -11.57 -24.11 23.12
CA TYR A 44 -10.47 -24.51 22.27
C TYR A 44 -10.46 -26.04 22.09
N SER A 45 -10.04 -26.50 20.93
CA SER A 45 -9.83 -27.92 20.61
C SER A 45 -8.35 -28.26 20.41
N TYR A 46 -7.49 -27.27 20.28
CA TYR A 46 -6.06 -27.43 20.02
C TYR A 46 -5.24 -26.65 21.04
N ASP A 47 -4.11 -27.24 21.47
CA ASP A 47 -3.12 -26.61 22.34
C ASP A 47 -1.74 -27.08 21.85
N CYS A 48 -1.12 -26.35 20.95
CA CYS A 48 0.13 -26.75 20.30
C CYS A 48 0.83 -25.57 19.59
N GLU A 49 2.13 -25.75 19.39
CA GLU A 49 2.92 -24.89 18.51
C GLU A 49 2.79 -25.36 17.06
N CYS A 50 2.24 -24.54 16.18
CA CYS A 50 1.92 -24.91 14.81
C CYS A 50 2.01 -23.75 13.83
N VAL A 51 1.99 -24.11 12.54
CA VAL A 51 1.74 -23.18 11.44
C VAL A 51 0.33 -23.39 10.92
N LEU A 52 -0.41 -22.32 10.78
CA LEU A 52 -1.78 -22.31 10.27
C LEU A 52 -1.78 -21.77 8.84
N VAL A 53 -2.29 -22.56 7.89
CA VAL A 53 -2.36 -22.17 6.48
C VAL A 53 -3.82 -22.12 6.03
N ALA A 54 -4.22 -20.98 5.47
CA ALA A 54 -5.54 -20.82 4.86
C ALA A 54 -5.67 -21.77 3.66
N GLY A 55 -6.68 -22.65 3.66
CA GLY A 55 -6.90 -23.64 2.60
C GLY A 55 -7.70 -23.10 1.42
N ASN A 56 -8.39 -21.97 1.55
CA ASN A 56 -9.17 -21.34 0.49
C ASN A 56 -9.19 -19.81 0.63
N GLY A 57 -9.70 -19.12 -0.40
CA GLY A 57 -9.81 -17.65 -0.44
C GLY A 57 -8.46 -16.97 -0.57
N ASP A 58 -8.20 -15.93 0.23
CA ASP A 58 -6.90 -15.25 0.27
C ASP A 58 -5.91 -16.05 1.11
N LEU A 59 -5.06 -16.83 0.42
CA LEU A 59 -4.08 -17.70 1.07
C LEU A 59 -3.12 -16.88 1.94
N ASN A 60 -2.98 -17.28 3.19
CA ASN A 60 -2.08 -16.68 4.16
C ASN A 60 -1.57 -17.74 5.14
N VAL A 61 -0.47 -17.43 5.82
CA VAL A 61 0.19 -18.32 6.77
C VAL A 61 0.33 -17.58 8.10
N LYS A 62 0.13 -18.30 9.20
CA LYS A 62 0.27 -17.77 10.57
C LYS A 62 1.05 -18.74 11.43
N TYR A 63 1.88 -18.21 12.31
CA TYR A 63 2.50 -18.97 13.41
C TYR A 63 1.67 -18.79 14.67
N TYR A 64 1.46 -19.86 15.42
CA TYR A 64 0.81 -19.77 16.72
C TYR A 64 1.34 -20.85 17.67
N ASP A 65 1.45 -20.50 18.95
CA ASP A 65 1.78 -21.41 20.04
C ASP A 65 0.80 -21.20 21.20
N GLY A 66 0.01 -22.21 21.54
CA GLY A 66 -0.98 -22.17 22.62
C GLY A 66 -2.35 -22.71 22.25
N LYS A 67 -3.37 -22.27 22.99
CA LYS A 67 -4.76 -22.75 22.90
C LYS A 67 -5.57 -22.01 21.86
N PHE A 68 -6.19 -22.73 20.94
CA PHE A 68 -6.99 -22.16 19.85
C PHE A 68 -8.03 -23.12 19.29
N ASP A 69 -8.89 -22.63 18.41
CA ASP A 69 -9.69 -23.44 17.51
C ASP A 69 -9.54 -22.98 16.07
N ALA A 70 -9.96 -23.81 15.10
CA ALA A 70 -9.76 -23.52 13.69
C ALA A 70 -10.94 -23.96 12.83
N TYR A 71 -11.18 -23.18 11.78
CA TYR A 71 -12.13 -23.46 10.72
C TYR A 71 -11.69 -24.67 9.89
N GLN A 72 -12.67 -25.50 9.46
CA GLN A 72 -12.43 -26.75 8.72
C GLN A 72 -11.60 -26.60 7.42
N ARG A 73 -11.45 -25.39 6.86
CA ARG A 73 -10.59 -25.11 5.70
C ARG A 73 -9.23 -24.50 6.09
N THR A 74 -8.89 -24.49 7.36
CA THR A 74 -7.57 -24.06 7.85
C THR A 74 -6.73 -25.28 8.13
N TYR A 75 -5.58 -25.41 7.47
CA TYR A 75 -4.61 -26.47 7.77
C TYR A 75 -3.83 -26.10 9.02
N ILE A 76 -3.69 -27.05 9.94
CA ILE A 76 -2.88 -26.97 11.17
C ILE A 76 -1.68 -27.87 10.95
N ILE A 77 -0.48 -27.30 10.93
CA ILE A 77 0.75 -27.97 10.55
C ILE A 77 1.74 -27.93 11.71
N GLU A 78 2.06 -29.08 12.25
CA GLU A 78 3.01 -29.26 13.33
C GLU A 78 4.29 -29.94 12.81
N SER A 79 5.45 -29.65 13.42
CA SER A 79 6.65 -30.45 13.18
C SER A 79 6.47 -31.87 13.72
N ALA A 80 6.81 -32.88 12.92
CA ALA A 80 6.80 -34.27 13.35
C ALA A 80 7.93 -34.58 14.35
N ASP A 81 9.05 -33.86 14.21
CA ASP A 81 10.24 -33.98 15.07
C ASP A 81 10.93 -32.61 15.19
N LYS A 82 10.78 -31.95 16.34
CA LYS A 82 11.37 -30.62 16.61
C LYS A 82 12.90 -30.62 16.63
N ASN A 83 13.56 -31.79 16.72
CA ASN A 83 15.00 -31.90 16.60
C ASN A 83 15.47 -31.88 15.13
N LYS A 84 14.54 -31.96 14.17
CA LYS A 84 14.82 -31.86 12.73
C LYS A 84 14.27 -30.62 12.08
N LEU A 85 13.09 -30.16 12.53
CA LEU A 85 12.42 -29.02 11.92
C LEU A 85 11.81 -28.13 13.03
N LEU A 86 12.30 -26.91 13.16
CA LEU A 86 11.68 -25.90 14.03
C LEU A 86 10.40 -25.35 13.40
N VAL A 87 9.35 -25.20 14.22
CA VAL A 87 8.03 -24.72 13.72
C VAL A 87 8.10 -23.29 13.17
N LYS A 88 8.89 -22.42 13.79
CA LYS A 88 9.11 -21.06 13.26
C LYS A 88 9.87 -21.05 11.93
N TYR A 89 10.82 -21.97 11.71
CA TYR A 89 11.50 -22.12 10.43
C TYR A 89 10.50 -22.60 9.35
N LEU A 90 9.63 -23.55 9.70
CA LEU A 90 8.54 -23.99 8.84
C LEU A 90 7.59 -22.83 8.51
N TYR A 91 7.26 -21.97 9.48
CA TYR A 91 6.44 -20.78 9.26
C TYR A 91 7.06 -19.87 8.19
N PHE A 92 8.31 -19.48 8.34
CA PHE A 92 8.98 -18.61 7.37
C PHE A 92 9.09 -19.23 5.97
N PHE A 93 9.33 -20.55 5.91
CA PHE A 93 9.30 -21.25 4.64
C PHE A 93 7.92 -21.20 3.98
N LEU A 94 6.86 -21.55 4.70
CA LEU A 94 5.50 -21.56 4.16
C LEU A 94 4.98 -20.16 3.83
N ASP A 95 5.37 -19.14 4.58
CA ASP A 95 5.02 -17.74 4.29
C ASP A 95 5.64 -17.31 2.95
N SER A 96 6.92 -17.61 2.71
CA SER A 96 7.57 -17.36 1.41
C SER A 96 6.99 -18.22 0.27
N TYR A 97 6.41 -19.39 0.59
CA TYR A 97 5.85 -20.33 -0.37
C TYR A 97 4.40 -20.01 -0.77
N VAL A 98 3.73 -19.04 -0.14
CA VAL A 98 2.34 -18.65 -0.41
C VAL A 98 2.11 -18.31 -1.88
N GLU A 99 3.03 -17.63 -2.54
CA GLU A 99 2.88 -17.30 -3.97
C GLU A 99 2.87 -18.54 -4.85
N VAL A 100 3.67 -19.56 -4.52
CA VAL A 100 3.64 -20.85 -5.20
C VAL A 100 2.30 -21.54 -4.97
N LEU A 101 1.80 -21.55 -3.74
CA LEU A 101 0.47 -22.08 -3.42
C LEU A 101 -0.65 -21.36 -4.18
N ARG A 102 -0.55 -20.05 -4.37
CA ARG A 102 -1.50 -19.27 -5.19
C ARG A 102 -1.50 -19.71 -6.65
N THR A 103 -0.34 -19.98 -7.23
CA THR A 103 -0.25 -20.49 -8.62
C THR A 103 -0.79 -21.91 -8.76
N GLN A 104 -0.66 -22.74 -7.73
CA GLN A 104 -1.13 -24.13 -7.69
C GLN A 104 -2.61 -24.25 -7.28
N SER A 105 -3.22 -23.16 -6.83
CA SER A 105 -4.62 -23.17 -6.36
C SER A 105 -5.59 -23.43 -7.52
N ILE A 106 -6.64 -24.18 -7.24
CA ILE A 106 -7.70 -24.55 -8.18
C ILE A 106 -9.05 -23.99 -7.71
N GLY A 107 -10.04 -23.96 -8.61
CA GLY A 107 -11.39 -23.46 -8.33
C GLY A 107 -11.73 -22.23 -9.18
N GLY A 108 -13.02 -21.90 -9.25
CA GLY A 108 -13.55 -20.77 -10.02
C GLY A 108 -13.55 -19.47 -9.19
N VAL A 109 -14.69 -19.18 -8.55
CA VAL A 109 -14.89 -17.94 -7.76
C VAL A 109 -14.05 -17.95 -6.48
N ILE A 110 -14.02 -19.07 -5.76
CA ILE A 110 -13.18 -19.25 -4.57
C ILE A 110 -12.09 -20.27 -4.90
N LYS A 111 -10.84 -19.81 -4.90
CA LYS A 111 -9.68 -20.68 -5.09
C LYS A 111 -9.34 -21.42 -3.79
N TYR A 112 -8.84 -22.64 -3.91
CA TYR A 112 -8.40 -23.44 -2.78
C TYR A 112 -7.18 -24.29 -3.12
N ILE A 113 -6.44 -24.72 -2.08
CA ILE A 113 -5.31 -25.64 -2.17
C ILE A 113 -5.71 -27.02 -1.65
N LYS A 114 -5.04 -28.04 -2.16
CA LYS A 114 -5.15 -29.41 -1.68
C LYS A 114 -4.01 -29.74 -0.72
N LEU A 115 -4.18 -30.79 0.09
CA LEU A 115 -3.16 -31.29 1.01
C LEU A 115 -1.83 -31.54 0.29
N GLY A 116 -1.86 -32.12 -0.93
CA GLY A 116 -0.68 -32.37 -1.74
C GLY A 116 0.15 -31.13 -2.07
N ASN A 117 -0.47 -29.95 -2.22
CA ASN A 117 0.27 -28.72 -2.46
C ASN A 117 1.21 -28.36 -1.29
N LEU A 118 0.87 -28.80 -0.07
CA LEU A 118 1.68 -28.59 1.13
C LEU A 118 2.68 -29.75 1.31
N THR A 119 2.24 -31.01 1.19
CA THR A 119 3.09 -32.17 1.46
C THR A 119 4.16 -32.41 0.42
N ASP A 120 3.90 -32.03 -0.84
CA ASP A 120 4.87 -32.15 -1.94
C ASP A 120 5.84 -30.97 -2.07
N ALA A 121 5.64 -29.92 -1.30
CA ALA A 121 6.57 -28.80 -1.23
C ALA A 121 7.97 -29.28 -0.82
N ILE A 122 8.99 -28.74 -1.45
CA ILE A 122 10.40 -29.08 -1.19
C ILE A 122 11.00 -27.99 -0.31
N ILE A 123 11.35 -28.35 0.92
CA ILE A 123 11.97 -27.43 1.89
C ILE A 123 13.49 -27.68 1.98
N PRO A 124 14.33 -26.63 1.98
CA PRO A 124 15.72 -26.77 2.39
C PRO A 124 15.77 -27.08 3.88
N LEU A 125 16.47 -28.12 4.27
CA LEU A 125 16.59 -28.58 5.66
C LEU A 125 18.04 -28.47 6.15
N PRO A 126 18.46 -27.30 6.65
CA PRO A 126 19.75 -27.16 7.33
C PRO A 126 19.71 -27.75 8.75
N SER A 127 20.85 -27.74 9.44
CA SER A 127 20.90 -28.17 10.85
C SER A 127 20.00 -27.29 11.74
N ILE A 128 19.63 -27.80 12.90
CA ILE A 128 18.76 -27.08 13.86
C ILE A 128 19.38 -25.73 14.28
N GLU A 129 20.68 -25.71 14.50
CA GLU A 129 21.43 -24.48 14.86
C GLU A 129 21.29 -23.45 13.73
N ARG A 130 21.43 -23.90 12.46
CA ARG A 130 21.30 -23.02 11.29
C ARG A 130 19.87 -22.56 11.08
N GLN A 131 18.86 -23.40 11.37
CA GLN A 131 17.47 -22.99 11.36
C GLN A 131 17.22 -21.88 12.40
N ALA A 132 17.77 -22.03 13.62
CA ALA A 132 17.65 -21.03 14.69
C ALA A 132 18.31 -19.69 14.30
N GLU A 133 19.49 -19.72 13.68
CA GLU A 133 20.14 -18.50 13.16
C GLU A 133 19.30 -17.79 12.09
N ILE A 134 18.69 -18.56 11.17
CA ILE A 134 17.82 -18.02 10.13
C ILE A 134 16.57 -17.38 10.75
N ILE A 135 15.95 -18.04 11.73
CA ILE A 135 14.78 -17.52 12.45
C ILE A 135 15.14 -16.18 13.13
N ASP A 136 16.24 -16.14 13.90
CA ASP A 136 16.69 -14.92 14.60
C ASP A 136 16.92 -13.76 13.62
N CYS A 137 17.56 -14.04 12.49
CA CYS A 137 17.76 -13.04 11.43
C CYS A 137 16.44 -12.51 10.86
N LEU A 138 15.50 -13.40 10.50
CA LEU A 138 14.21 -13.01 9.92
C LEU A 138 13.31 -12.29 10.93
N GLU A 139 13.30 -12.71 12.20
CA GLU A 139 12.58 -12.00 13.26
C GLU A 139 13.12 -10.57 13.47
N LYS A 140 14.45 -10.40 13.47
CA LYS A 140 15.05 -9.06 13.51
C LYS A 140 14.67 -8.20 12.31
N CYS A 141 14.68 -8.78 11.11
CA CYS A 141 14.22 -8.07 9.91
C CYS A 141 12.74 -7.64 10.04
N ASN A 142 11.84 -8.51 10.51
CA ASN A 142 10.44 -8.17 10.70
C ASN A 142 10.27 -7.04 11.74
N VAL A 143 10.99 -7.08 12.86
CA VAL A 143 10.97 -6.00 13.86
C VAL A 143 11.44 -4.67 13.26
N LEU A 144 12.47 -4.67 12.41
CA LEU A 144 12.94 -3.46 11.73
C LEU A 144 11.91 -2.94 10.73
N ILE A 145 11.25 -3.81 9.96
CA ILE A 145 10.18 -3.45 9.03
C ILE A 145 9.01 -2.81 9.79
N ASP A 146 8.57 -3.42 10.88
CA ASP A 146 7.45 -2.89 11.68
C ASP A 146 7.79 -1.54 12.32
N ARG A 147 8.99 -1.39 12.87
CA ARG A 147 9.48 -0.10 13.40
C ARG A 147 9.48 0.95 12.31
N ARG A 148 9.92 0.59 11.10
CA ARG A 148 9.95 1.52 9.97
C ARG A 148 8.55 1.95 9.53
N HIS A 149 7.59 1.05 9.52
CA HIS A 149 6.18 1.39 9.26
C HIS A 149 5.64 2.36 10.33
N GLN A 150 5.96 2.13 11.61
CA GLN A 150 5.58 3.03 12.70
C GLN A 150 6.21 4.43 12.55
N GLU A 151 7.51 4.50 12.24
CA GLU A 151 8.22 5.77 11.98
C GLU A 151 7.58 6.54 10.81
N MET A 152 7.28 5.86 9.71
CA MET A 152 6.61 6.49 8.57
C MET A 152 5.25 7.05 8.94
N SER A 153 4.47 6.32 9.73
CA SER A 153 3.17 6.77 10.23
C SER A 153 3.30 8.01 11.14
N LEU A 154 4.29 8.03 12.04
CA LEU A 154 4.57 9.18 12.92
C LEU A 154 4.99 10.42 12.12
N ILE A 155 5.81 10.26 11.10
CA ILE A 155 6.21 11.36 10.20
C ILE A 155 4.99 11.93 9.48
N GLU A 156 4.10 11.08 8.95
CA GLU A 156 2.86 11.55 8.31
C GLU A 156 1.94 12.30 9.30
N GLN A 157 1.86 11.84 10.53
CA GLN A 157 1.12 12.54 11.58
C GLN A 157 1.76 13.89 11.94
N ALA A 158 3.10 13.95 12.03
CA ALA A 158 3.83 15.18 12.30
C ALA A 158 3.60 16.23 11.20
N VAL A 159 3.61 15.82 9.92
CA VAL A 159 3.31 16.71 8.79
C VAL A 159 1.87 17.26 8.88
N LYS A 160 0.88 16.40 9.20
CA LYS A 160 -0.51 16.84 9.41
C LYS A 160 -0.65 17.79 10.59
N SER A 161 0.03 17.50 11.70
CA SER A 161 0.00 18.34 12.91
C SER A 161 0.63 19.71 12.63
N ARG A 162 1.78 19.75 11.93
CA ARG A 162 2.44 20.99 11.53
C ARG A 162 1.58 21.83 10.60
N PHE A 163 0.87 21.18 9.67
CA PHE A 163 -0.11 21.87 8.82
C PHE A 163 -1.19 22.58 9.66
N ILE A 164 -1.79 21.88 10.61
CA ILE A 164 -2.84 22.45 11.48
C ILE A 164 -2.27 23.55 12.40
N GLU A 165 -1.08 23.39 12.92
CA GLU A 165 -0.41 24.41 13.74
C GLU A 165 -0.19 25.72 12.96
N LEU A 166 0.35 25.61 11.75
CA LEU A 166 0.66 26.78 10.91
C LEU A 166 -0.61 27.42 10.33
N PHE A 167 -1.53 26.62 9.84
CA PHE A 167 -2.66 27.14 9.05
C PHE A 167 -4.01 27.09 9.76
N GLY A 168 -4.14 26.31 10.84
CA GLY A 168 -5.42 26.05 11.50
C GLY A 168 -6.23 24.96 10.76
N ASP A 169 -7.38 24.62 11.33
CA ASP A 169 -8.37 23.75 10.67
C ASP A 169 -9.02 24.50 9.50
N PRO A 170 -8.87 24.03 8.24
CA PRO A 170 -9.42 24.72 7.06
C PRO A 170 -10.96 24.84 7.08
N VAL A 171 -11.67 23.96 7.79
CA VAL A 171 -13.15 24.01 7.93
C VAL A 171 -13.56 25.22 8.77
N ARG A 172 -12.87 25.41 9.89
CA ARG A 172 -13.17 26.50 10.85
C ARG A 172 -12.49 27.81 10.48
N ASN A 173 -11.38 27.73 9.77
CA ASN A 173 -10.51 28.83 9.38
C ASN A 173 -10.26 29.85 10.55
N PRO A 174 -9.75 29.38 11.71
CA PRO A 174 -9.61 30.21 12.89
C PRO A 174 -8.67 31.39 12.68
N LYS A 175 -7.74 31.27 11.74
CA LYS A 175 -6.78 32.33 11.39
C LYS A 175 -7.32 33.30 10.34
N LYS A 176 -8.56 33.11 9.86
CA LYS A 176 -9.26 33.97 8.88
C LYS A 176 -8.47 34.18 7.58
N TRP A 177 -7.78 33.13 7.09
CA TRP A 177 -7.13 33.19 5.79
C TRP A 177 -8.14 33.48 4.68
N PRO A 178 -7.75 34.22 3.63
CA PRO A 178 -8.58 34.36 2.43
C PRO A 178 -9.02 33.00 1.90
N VAL A 179 -10.29 32.86 1.55
CA VAL A 179 -10.83 31.69 0.88
C VAL A 179 -11.01 32.05 -0.58
N VAL A 180 -10.30 31.34 -1.44
CA VAL A 180 -10.27 31.61 -2.88
C VAL A 180 -10.64 30.35 -3.66
N SER A 181 -11.01 30.52 -4.93
CA SER A 181 -11.11 29.37 -5.85
C SER A 181 -9.73 28.79 -6.12
N ILE A 182 -9.62 27.45 -6.20
CA ILE A 182 -8.36 26.81 -6.63
C ILE A 182 -7.87 27.32 -8.00
N THR A 183 -8.77 27.88 -8.83
CA THR A 183 -8.43 28.48 -10.11
C THR A 183 -7.49 29.68 -10.00
N GLU A 184 -7.47 30.37 -8.85
CA GLU A 184 -6.63 31.56 -8.65
C GLU A 184 -5.14 31.21 -8.48
N ILE A 185 -4.82 29.96 -8.13
CA ILE A 185 -3.44 29.48 -7.95
C ILE A 185 -2.95 28.62 -9.11
N ILE A 186 -3.64 28.63 -10.26
CA ILE A 186 -3.28 27.83 -11.43
C ILE A 186 -2.58 28.68 -12.46
N ARG A 187 -1.57 28.12 -13.13
CA ARG A 187 -0.88 28.69 -14.28
C ARG A 187 -1.13 27.84 -15.53
N GLY A 188 -2.03 28.27 -16.40
CA GLY A 188 -2.32 27.56 -17.65
C GLY A 188 -3.51 26.66 -17.60
N LYS A 189 -3.56 25.63 -18.46
CA LYS A 189 -4.75 24.79 -18.65
C LYS A 189 -4.65 23.50 -17.85
N VAL A 190 -5.71 23.17 -17.11
CA VAL A 190 -5.94 21.84 -16.53
C VAL A 190 -6.23 20.86 -17.68
N SER A 191 -5.71 19.66 -17.59
CA SER A 191 -5.84 18.66 -18.66
C SER A 191 -5.91 17.24 -18.11
N ASN A 192 -6.63 16.38 -18.86
CA ASN A 192 -6.51 14.93 -18.71
C ASN A 192 -5.25 14.45 -19.42
N GLY A 193 -4.74 13.30 -18.99
CA GLY A 193 -3.50 12.77 -19.50
C GLY A 193 -3.58 12.02 -20.81
N PHE A 194 -2.46 11.44 -21.15
CA PHE A 194 -2.19 10.67 -22.35
C PHE A 194 -2.95 9.34 -22.35
N PHE A 195 -3.54 8.98 -23.47
CA PHE A 195 -4.17 7.69 -23.65
C PHE A 195 -3.26 6.74 -24.43
N SER A 196 -2.96 5.60 -23.84
CA SER A 196 -2.27 4.50 -24.50
C SER A 196 -3.03 3.18 -24.23
N LYS A 197 -3.14 2.34 -25.25
CA LYS A 197 -3.73 1.01 -25.09
C LYS A 197 -2.79 0.12 -24.28
N ARG A 198 -3.33 -0.87 -23.56
CA ARG A 198 -2.54 -1.79 -22.73
C ARG A 198 -1.47 -2.55 -23.52
N ASP A 199 -1.77 -2.95 -24.74
CA ASP A 199 -0.89 -3.68 -25.66
C ASP A 199 0.22 -2.81 -26.30
N ALA A 200 0.12 -1.48 -26.16
CA ALA A 200 1.14 -0.55 -26.63
C ALA A 200 2.29 -0.32 -25.63
N TYR A 201 2.18 -0.82 -24.40
CA TYR A 201 3.25 -0.71 -23.41
C TYR A 201 4.36 -1.72 -23.70
N ARG A 202 5.61 -1.23 -23.72
CA ARG A 202 6.82 -2.00 -24.08
C ARG A 202 8.05 -1.46 -23.35
N ASN A 203 9.05 -2.29 -23.12
CA ASN A 203 10.24 -1.87 -22.36
C ASN A 203 11.12 -0.85 -23.11
N ASP A 204 11.07 -0.82 -24.43
CA ASP A 204 11.84 0.08 -25.34
C ASP A 204 11.08 1.37 -25.71
N GLY A 205 9.95 1.67 -25.07
CA GLY A 205 9.18 2.88 -25.30
C GLY A 205 9.99 4.18 -25.05
N ASN A 206 9.71 5.22 -25.84
CA ASN A 206 10.43 6.49 -25.79
C ASN A 206 9.97 7.45 -24.68
N VAL A 207 8.88 7.12 -23.96
CA VAL A 207 8.35 7.85 -22.80
C VAL A 207 7.99 6.92 -21.67
N GLN A 208 7.99 7.45 -20.46
CA GLN A 208 7.50 6.82 -19.23
C GLN A 208 6.14 7.41 -18.86
N VAL A 209 5.23 6.62 -18.27
CA VAL A 209 3.86 7.06 -18.00
C VAL A 209 3.50 6.90 -16.55
N LEU A 210 3.16 8.02 -15.89
CA LEU A 210 2.63 8.08 -14.54
C LEU A 210 1.15 7.71 -14.55
N GLY A 211 0.79 6.67 -13.81
CA GLY A 211 -0.58 6.24 -13.61
C GLY A 211 -1.13 6.54 -12.21
N VAL A 212 -2.38 6.17 -11.97
CA VAL A 212 -3.05 6.37 -10.68
C VAL A 212 -2.28 5.74 -9.52
N ALA A 213 -1.71 4.55 -9.70
CA ALA A 213 -0.92 3.87 -8.66
C ALA A 213 0.32 4.66 -8.21
N ASN A 214 0.84 5.52 -9.06
CA ASN A 214 2.02 6.33 -8.80
C ASN A 214 1.73 7.61 -8.02
N ILE A 215 0.46 8.02 -7.89
CA ILE A 215 0.06 9.31 -7.32
C ILE A 215 -0.74 9.20 -6.02
N VAL A 216 -1.47 8.10 -5.79
CA VAL A 216 -2.35 7.97 -4.63
C VAL A 216 -1.56 7.75 -3.33
N ASN A 217 -2.07 8.33 -2.21
CA ASN A 217 -1.56 8.16 -0.84
C ASN A 217 -0.09 8.57 -0.66
N ARG A 218 0.38 9.58 -1.38
CA ARG A 218 1.74 10.11 -1.25
C ARG A 218 1.80 11.60 -1.57
N MET A 219 2.76 12.29 -1.01
CA MET A 219 2.97 13.71 -1.29
C MET A 219 3.58 13.92 -2.66
N TYR A 220 4.64 13.18 -2.99
CA TYR A 220 5.28 13.23 -4.31
C TYR A 220 4.97 11.97 -5.11
N SER A 221 4.76 12.14 -6.41
CA SER A 221 4.52 11.01 -7.34
C SER A 221 5.73 10.07 -7.35
N ASN A 222 5.48 8.77 -7.35
CA ASN A 222 6.56 7.80 -7.55
C ASN A 222 6.93 7.72 -9.04
N ILE A 223 8.14 8.14 -9.37
CA ILE A 223 8.68 8.13 -10.74
C ILE A 223 9.59 6.95 -11.04
N GLU A 224 9.76 6.02 -10.09
CA GLU A 224 10.57 4.81 -10.27
C GLU A 224 9.77 3.69 -10.95
N GLY A 225 10.42 2.93 -11.83
CA GLY A 225 9.83 1.74 -12.44
C GLY A 225 8.59 1.99 -13.30
N LEU A 226 8.45 3.20 -13.85
CA LEU A 226 7.28 3.57 -14.64
C LEU A 226 7.18 2.73 -15.93
N PRO A 227 5.96 2.29 -16.31
CA PRO A 227 5.73 1.61 -17.58
C PRO A 227 6.09 2.55 -18.75
N ARG A 228 6.57 1.97 -19.84
CA ARG A 228 7.01 2.72 -21.02
C ARG A 228 6.12 2.47 -22.23
N THR A 229 6.00 3.47 -23.08
CA THR A 229 5.29 3.38 -24.35
C THR A 229 5.87 4.38 -25.36
N ASN A 230 5.35 4.44 -26.57
CA ASN A 230 5.75 5.43 -27.55
C ASN A 230 4.75 6.59 -27.60
N ALA A 231 5.29 7.79 -27.70
CA ALA A 231 4.55 9.02 -27.91
C ALA A 231 5.23 9.88 -29.00
N THR A 232 4.41 10.59 -29.76
CA THR A 232 4.84 11.58 -30.75
C THR A 232 5.42 12.83 -30.05
N GLN A 233 6.14 13.66 -30.78
CA GLN A 233 6.70 14.89 -30.22
C GLN A 233 5.62 15.84 -29.67
N ALA A 234 4.50 15.96 -30.40
CA ALA A 234 3.35 16.78 -29.97
C ALA A 234 2.71 16.26 -28.67
N GLU A 235 2.61 14.92 -28.53
CA GLU A 235 2.11 14.31 -27.28
C GLU A 235 3.07 14.52 -26.13
N LYS A 236 4.39 14.41 -26.35
CA LYS A 236 5.41 14.71 -25.31
C LYS A 236 5.28 16.14 -24.82
N GLU A 237 5.16 17.11 -25.70
CA GLU A 237 4.98 18.52 -25.32
C GLU A 237 3.69 18.77 -24.55
N LYS A 238 2.58 18.12 -24.95
CA LYS A 238 1.27 18.29 -24.35
C LYS A 238 1.14 17.64 -22.97
N TYR A 239 1.69 16.44 -22.81
CA TYR A 239 1.43 15.58 -21.63
C TYR A 239 2.62 15.44 -20.70
N ARG A 240 3.76 16.08 -21.02
CA ARG A 240 4.93 16.12 -20.10
C ARG A 240 4.54 16.74 -18.77
N VAL A 241 5.00 16.13 -17.70
CA VAL A 241 4.86 16.64 -16.33
C VAL A 241 6.17 17.30 -15.86
N LYS A 242 6.04 18.24 -14.92
CA LYS A 242 7.16 18.94 -14.29
C LYS A 242 6.83 19.32 -12.87
N TYR A 243 7.81 19.66 -12.05
CA TYR A 243 7.58 20.22 -10.72
C TYR A 243 6.63 21.43 -10.77
N GLY A 244 5.73 21.51 -9.80
CA GLY A 244 4.62 22.47 -9.79
C GLY A 244 3.34 21.96 -10.45
N ASP A 245 3.40 20.82 -11.16
CA ASP A 245 2.20 20.11 -11.58
C ASP A 245 1.67 19.26 -10.42
N MET A 246 0.40 19.40 -10.09
CA MET A 246 -0.30 18.55 -9.15
C MET A 246 -1.19 17.58 -9.92
N LEU A 247 -1.06 16.29 -9.63
CA LEU A 247 -1.72 15.20 -10.33
C LEU A 247 -2.83 14.61 -9.47
N PHE A 248 -4.07 14.63 -9.98
CA PHE A 248 -5.26 14.15 -9.29
C PHE A 248 -5.76 12.83 -9.87
N CYS A 249 -6.13 11.89 -9.03
CA CYS A 249 -6.83 10.67 -9.42
C CYS A 249 -8.22 11.01 -9.96
N ARG A 250 -8.43 10.73 -11.27
CA ARG A 250 -9.68 10.99 -11.98
C ARG A 250 -10.69 9.86 -11.87
N SER A 251 -10.22 8.62 -11.72
CA SER A 251 -11.08 7.42 -11.75
C SER A 251 -10.68 6.45 -10.64
N SER A 252 -11.66 5.94 -9.90
CA SER A 252 -11.44 4.98 -8.83
C SER A 252 -12.62 4.01 -8.73
N LEU A 253 -12.35 2.80 -8.22
CA LEU A 253 -13.40 1.82 -7.91
C LEU A 253 -14.25 2.25 -6.70
N VAL A 254 -13.70 3.10 -5.82
CA VAL A 254 -14.37 3.62 -4.63
C VAL A 254 -14.29 5.14 -4.57
N ALA A 255 -15.32 5.79 -4.00
CA ALA A 255 -15.42 7.25 -3.95
C ALA A 255 -14.24 7.90 -3.20
N GLU A 256 -13.72 7.26 -2.17
CA GLU A 256 -12.59 7.74 -1.37
C GLU A 256 -11.27 7.84 -2.15
N GLY A 257 -11.15 7.13 -3.26
CA GLY A 257 -9.99 7.19 -4.16
C GLY A 257 -9.96 8.44 -5.04
N ILE A 258 -11.12 9.03 -5.32
CA ILE A 258 -11.26 10.16 -6.25
C ILE A 258 -10.60 11.42 -5.71
N GLY A 259 -9.89 12.13 -6.58
CA GLY A 259 -9.26 13.41 -6.27
C GLY A 259 -8.16 13.31 -5.23
N LYS A 260 -7.63 12.12 -4.92
CA LYS A 260 -6.34 11.99 -4.25
C LYS A 260 -5.26 12.52 -5.17
N ALA A 261 -4.30 13.25 -4.61
CA ALA A 261 -3.34 13.97 -5.40
C ALA A 261 -1.92 13.82 -4.88
N SER A 262 -0.96 14.00 -5.79
CA SER A 262 0.45 14.13 -5.49
C SER A 262 1.11 15.21 -6.35
N ILE A 263 2.29 15.64 -5.95
CA ILE A 263 3.13 16.60 -6.65
C ILE A 263 4.10 15.84 -7.55
N VAL A 264 4.39 16.40 -8.72
CA VAL A 264 5.48 15.92 -9.58
C VAL A 264 6.82 16.31 -8.92
N PRO A 265 7.75 15.36 -8.63
CA PRO A 265 9.05 15.67 -8.05
C PRO A 265 9.92 16.59 -8.92
N GLN A 266 10.87 17.32 -8.30
CA GLN A 266 11.77 18.24 -9.01
C GLN A 266 12.70 17.53 -9.99
N ASP A 267 13.14 16.33 -9.66
CA ASP A 267 14.08 15.50 -10.44
C ASP A 267 13.40 14.65 -11.52
N THR A 268 12.12 14.93 -11.82
CA THR A 268 11.36 14.16 -12.81
C THR A 268 11.94 14.31 -14.22
N PRO A 269 12.29 13.21 -14.91
CA PRO A 269 12.82 13.24 -16.28
C PRO A 269 11.86 13.88 -17.27
N GLN A 270 12.41 14.51 -18.33
CA GLN A 270 11.61 15.22 -19.33
C GLN A 270 10.70 14.33 -20.18
N ASN A 271 10.96 13.03 -20.22
CA ASN A 271 10.18 12.05 -20.96
C ASN A 271 9.07 11.36 -20.15
N VAL A 272 8.72 11.92 -18.98
CA VAL A 272 7.60 11.42 -18.16
C VAL A 272 6.32 12.13 -18.54
N LEU A 273 5.33 11.35 -18.93
CA LEU A 273 3.94 11.75 -19.22
C LEU A 273 3.01 11.25 -18.12
N PHE A 274 1.75 11.66 -18.12
CA PHE A 274 0.72 11.15 -17.22
C PHE A 274 -0.46 10.56 -18.00
N GLU A 275 -1.08 9.50 -17.47
CA GLU A 275 -2.15 8.75 -18.14
C GLU A 275 -3.53 9.43 -18.08
N CYS A 276 -4.47 8.99 -18.90
CA CYS A 276 -5.82 9.57 -19.05
C CYS A 276 -6.73 9.47 -17.80
N HIS A 277 -6.41 8.59 -16.86
CA HIS A 277 -7.09 8.50 -15.54
C HIS A 277 -6.54 9.48 -14.50
N VAL A 278 -5.67 10.39 -14.92
CA VAL A 278 -5.08 11.44 -14.09
C VAL A 278 -5.45 12.80 -14.66
N ILE A 279 -5.72 13.77 -13.78
CA ILE A 279 -5.92 15.19 -14.12
C ILE A 279 -4.70 15.95 -13.63
N ARG A 280 -4.06 16.72 -14.52
CA ARG A 280 -2.97 17.63 -14.20
C ARG A 280 -3.49 19.03 -13.91
N LEU A 281 -3.14 19.56 -12.77
CA LEU A 281 -3.37 20.92 -12.32
C LEU A 281 -2.01 21.65 -12.23
N PRO A 282 -1.64 22.51 -13.18
CA PRO A 282 -0.36 23.24 -13.13
C PRO A 282 -0.46 24.42 -12.16
N LEU A 283 0.26 24.36 -11.05
CA LEU A 283 0.26 25.40 -10.03
C LEU A 283 1.10 26.62 -10.43
N ASP A 284 0.67 27.78 -10.01
CA ASP A 284 1.43 29.03 -10.09
C ASP A 284 2.35 29.16 -8.86
N LEU A 285 3.63 28.87 -9.03
CA LEU A 285 4.62 28.84 -7.95
C LEU A 285 4.91 30.23 -7.35
N GLN A 286 4.42 31.32 -7.97
CA GLN A 286 4.46 32.66 -7.39
C GLN A 286 3.35 32.91 -6.38
N LYS A 287 2.27 32.12 -6.44
CA LYS A 287 1.07 32.28 -5.62
C LYS A 287 0.94 31.22 -4.53
N CYS A 288 1.51 30.03 -4.75
CA CYS A 288 1.40 28.93 -3.81
C CYS A 288 2.61 27.99 -3.84
N VAL A 289 2.81 27.28 -2.74
CA VAL A 289 3.78 26.20 -2.58
C VAL A 289 3.05 24.88 -2.83
N PRO A 290 3.52 24.02 -3.75
CA PRO A 290 2.86 22.76 -4.09
C PRO A 290 2.59 21.85 -2.88
N GLU A 291 3.52 21.75 -1.94
CA GLU A 291 3.43 20.91 -0.74
C GLU A 291 2.32 21.39 0.20
N PHE A 292 2.11 22.70 0.30
CA PHE A 292 0.96 23.25 1.02
C PHE A 292 -0.36 22.84 0.35
N VAL A 293 -0.46 23.01 -0.98
CA VAL A 293 -1.69 22.65 -1.74
C VAL A 293 -1.97 21.16 -1.66
N GLN A 294 -0.93 20.34 -1.74
CA GLN A 294 -1.07 18.89 -1.61
C GLN A 294 -1.55 18.50 -0.20
N ALA A 295 -0.93 19.03 0.85
CA ALA A 295 -1.36 18.77 2.23
C ALA A 295 -2.82 19.22 2.46
N LEU A 296 -3.19 20.42 1.98
CA LEU A 296 -4.57 20.92 2.01
C LEU A 296 -5.53 19.95 1.29
N SER A 297 -5.11 19.38 0.14
CA SER A 297 -5.94 18.45 -0.65
C SER A 297 -6.24 17.14 0.09
N THR A 298 -5.46 16.77 1.09
CA THR A 298 -5.70 15.59 1.94
C THR A 298 -6.68 15.84 3.07
N THR A 299 -6.97 17.10 3.39
CA THR A 299 -7.87 17.47 4.49
C THR A 299 -9.33 17.10 4.20
N PRO A 300 -10.15 16.80 5.22
CA PRO A 300 -11.59 16.61 5.05
C PRO A 300 -12.29 17.80 4.39
N TYR A 301 -11.78 19.02 4.59
CA TYR A 301 -12.29 20.24 3.97
C TYR A 301 -12.27 20.16 2.45
N PHE A 302 -11.12 19.83 1.85
CA PHE A 302 -10.96 19.72 0.40
C PHE A 302 -11.60 18.43 -0.14
N ARG A 303 -11.39 17.31 0.55
CA ARG A 303 -11.89 15.99 0.15
C ARG A 303 -13.40 15.96 -0.04
N LYS A 304 -14.16 16.53 0.92
CA LYS A 304 -15.62 16.58 0.85
C LYS A 304 -16.10 17.35 -0.38
N GLN A 305 -15.47 18.47 -0.73
CA GLN A 305 -15.81 19.27 -1.90
C GLN A 305 -15.62 18.48 -3.20
N VAL A 306 -14.46 17.79 -3.34
CA VAL A 306 -14.10 17.04 -4.53
C VAL A 306 -14.99 15.80 -4.70
N ILE A 307 -15.21 15.04 -3.62
CA ILE A 307 -16.07 13.83 -3.65
C ILE A 307 -17.51 14.21 -4.00
N ALA A 308 -18.03 15.32 -3.50
CA ALA A 308 -19.36 15.80 -3.82
C ALA A 308 -19.58 16.14 -5.32
N GLN A 309 -18.51 16.39 -6.08
CA GLN A 309 -18.54 16.64 -7.52
C GLN A 309 -18.29 15.35 -8.34
N SER A 310 -18.05 14.22 -7.71
CA SER A 310 -17.84 12.95 -8.42
C SER A 310 -19.14 12.31 -8.84
N LYS A 311 -19.06 11.45 -9.87
CA LYS A 311 -20.19 10.66 -10.38
C LYS A 311 -19.81 9.19 -10.36
N THR A 312 -20.70 8.35 -9.83
CA THR A 312 -20.52 6.90 -9.76
C THR A 312 -21.46 6.20 -10.73
N ALA A 313 -20.88 5.39 -11.61
CA ALA A 313 -21.58 4.39 -12.40
C ALA A 313 -20.91 3.03 -12.11
N THR A 314 -20.22 2.41 -13.07
CA THR A 314 -19.35 1.24 -12.84
C THR A 314 -18.07 1.62 -12.08
N MET A 315 -17.58 2.81 -12.30
CA MET A 315 -16.46 3.43 -11.56
C MET A 315 -16.88 4.83 -11.10
N THR A 316 -16.30 5.28 -10.01
CA THR A 316 -16.43 6.69 -9.59
C THR A 316 -15.43 7.53 -10.39
N THR A 317 -15.88 8.63 -10.96
CA THR A 317 -15.07 9.54 -11.78
C THR A 317 -15.32 10.99 -11.42
N ILE A 318 -14.31 11.84 -11.65
CA ILE A 318 -14.43 13.30 -11.53
C ILE A 318 -13.92 13.97 -12.80
N GLY A 319 -14.60 15.04 -13.22
CA GLY A 319 -14.14 15.92 -14.29
C GLY A 319 -13.19 17.00 -13.78
N GLN A 320 -12.52 17.71 -14.68
CA GLN A 320 -11.67 18.85 -14.36
C GLN A 320 -12.46 19.92 -13.58
N ASP A 321 -13.69 20.22 -14.01
CA ASP A 321 -14.57 21.19 -13.33
C ASP A 321 -14.87 20.83 -11.88
N GLY A 322 -14.91 19.53 -11.55
CA GLY A 322 -15.13 19.09 -10.18
C GLY A 322 -13.98 19.44 -9.23
N ILE A 323 -12.74 19.48 -9.75
CA ILE A 323 -11.58 19.95 -8.99
C ILE A 323 -11.54 21.49 -8.98
N LEU A 324 -11.81 22.13 -10.13
CA LEU A 324 -11.74 23.58 -10.28
C LEU A 324 -12.77 24.34 -9.44
N LYS A 325 -13.86 23.71 -9.03
CA LYS A 325 -14.86 24.28 -8.12
C LYS A 325 -14.44 24.29 -6.65
N ALA A 326 -13.33 23.65 -6.28
CA ALA A 326 -12.91 23.60 -4.91
C ALA A 326 -12.46 24.97 -4.41
N ALA A 327 -12.96 25.36 -3.23
CA ALA A 327 -12.48 26.50 -2.48
C ALA A 327 -11.33 26.07 -1.57
N ILE A 328 -10.33 26.93 -1.45
CA ILE A 328 -9.11 26.70 -0.64
C ILE A 328 -8.82 27.89 0.25
N ILE A 329 -8.27 27.66 1.43
CA ILE A 329 -7.63 28.73 2.19
C ILE A 329 -6.29 29.07 1.50
N LEU A 330 -5.94 30.35 1.47
CA LEU A 330 -4.69 30.80 0.85
C LEU A 330 -3.90 31.70 1.83
N PRO A 331 -3.11 31.12 2.75
CA PRO A 331 -2.22 31.85 3.62
C PRO A 331 -1.05 32.47 2.85
N PRO A 332 -0.31 33.44 3.43
CA PRO A 332 0.87 34.04 2.82
C PRO A 332 1.91 32.99 2.36
N VAL A 333 2.58 33.25 1.23
CA VAL A 333 3.54 32.32 0.63
C VAL A 333 4.73 32.03 1.57
N GLU A 334 5.13 33.02 2.37
CA GLU A 334 6.21 32.88 3.36
C GLU A 334 5.86 31.79 4.41
N LEU A 335 4.62 31.75 4.85
CA LEU A 335 4.15 30.72 5.81
C LEU A 335 4.05 29.35 5.13
N GLN A 336 3.64 29.30 3.85
CA GLN A 336 3.66 28.08 3.07
C GLN A 336 5.08 27.55 2.87
N GLN A 337 6.08 28.44 2.67
CA GLN A 337 7.50 28.07 2.59
C GLN A 337 8.06 27.55 3.92
N GLU A 338 7.56 28.04 5.06
CA GLU A 338 7.90 27.48 6.37
C GLU A 338 7.44 26.04 6.48
N PHE A 339 6.23 25.74 6.01
CA PHE A 339 5.72 24.37 5.94
C PHE A 339 6.57 23.50 5.01
N LEU A 340 6.95 24.00 3.84
CA LEU A 340 7.84 23.29 2.91
C LEU A 340 9.16 22.89 3.58
N ARG A 341 9.82 23.81 4.28
CA ARG A 341 11.09 23.50 5.01
C ARG A 341 10.91 22.37 6.01
N PHE A 342 9.78 22.30 6.70
CA PHE A 342 9.47 21.21 7.61
C PHE A 342 9.29 19.89 6.85
N VAL A 343 8.55 19.87 5.75
CA VAL A 343 8.35 18.69 4.89
C VAL A 343 9.69 18.16 4.36
N GLU A 344 10.56 19.03 3.86
CA GLU A 344 11.89 18.65 3.37
C GLU A 344 12.78 18.04 4.45
N GLN A 345 12.70 18.52 5.70
CA GLN A 345 13.41 17.91 6.82
C GLN A 345 12.91 16.49 7.12
N THR A 346 11.59 16.29 7.06
CA THR A 346 10.99 14.95 7.28
C THR A 346 11.32 13.99 6.13
N ASP A 347 11.41 14.46 4.90
CA ASP A 347 11.77 13.61 3.76
C ASP A 347 13.25 13.20 3.78
N LYS A 348 14.16 14.08 4.23
CA LYS A 348 15.56 13.71 4.48
C LYS A 348 15.66 12.59 5.52
N SER A 349 14.87 12.63 6.58
CA SER A 349 14.81 11.55 7.58
C SER A 349 14.30 10.23 6.98
N LYS A 350 13.36 10.28 6.04
CA LYS A 350 12.88 9.10 5.28
C LYS A 350 13.98 8.50 4.40
N LEU A 351 14.83 9.33 3.78
CA LEU A 351 15.92 8.90 2.91
C LEU A 351 17.10 8.29 3.69
N CYS A 352 17.51 8.87 4.82
CA CYS A 352 18.56 8.31 5.67
C CYS A 352 18.21 6.87 6.12
N GLY A 353 16.96 6.61 6.52
CA GLY A 353 16.54 5.26 6.88
C GLY A 353 16.39 4.29 5.69
N LYS A 354 16.34 4.76 4.43
CA LYS A 354 16.43 3.86 3.27
C LYS A 354 17.86 3.39 3.01
N MET A 355 18.86 4.20 3.32
CA MET A 355 20.29 3.85 3.14
C MET A 355 20.80 2.89 4.22
N GLU A 356 20.29 2.95 5.45
CA GLU A 356 20.66 2.05 6.54
C GLU A 356 20.12 0.62 6.37
N VAL A 357 19.04 0.44 5.62
CA VAL A 357 18.47 -0.89 5.31
C VAL A 357 19.11 -1.52 4.07
N ALA A 358 19.81 -0.75 3.24
CA ALA A 358 20.47 -1.23 2.02
C ALA A 358 21.98 -1.52 2.21
N ALA A 359 22.54 -1.25 3.38
CA ALA A 359 23.91 -1.55 3.77
C ALA A 359 23.96 -2.79 4.70
#